data_2169168948d12a3e40269556d1ad8314
#
_entry.id   2169168948d12a3e40269556d1ad8314
#
_cell.length_a   1.000
_cell.length_b   1.000
_cell.length_c   1.000
_cell.angle_alpha   90.00
_cell.angle_beta   90.00
_cell.angle_gamma   90.00
#
_symmetry.space_group_name_H-M   'P 1'
#
loop_
_entity.id
_entity.type
_entity.pdbx_description
1 polymer ?
#
loop_
_entity_poly.entity_id
_entity_poly.type
_entity_poly.pdbx_seq_one_letter_code
_entity_poly.pdbx_strand_id
1 'polypeptide(L)'
;IPDKCTFIVDVRSNELYSNEELFAEIKKHISCEAQARSFRLNSSRIDEKHPFVQKAVKLGRVPFGSPTLSDQALMSFPSVKIGPGRSSRSHTAEEYIMLKEIEEAIGLYLELLDGLLI
;
A
#
# COMPACT_ATOMS: atom_id res chain seq x y z
N ILE A 1 0.14 -15.26 40.23
CA ILE A 1 1.12 -14.83 39.24
C ILE A 1 0.70 -15.44 37.92
N PRO A 2 0.52 -14.66 36.85
CA PRO A 2 0.17 -15.21 35.54
C PRO A 2 1.27 -16.16 35.03
N ASP A 3 0.87 -17.31 34.55
CA ASP A 3 1.75 -18.33 33.96
C ASP A 3 1.75 -18.31 32.44
N LYS A 4 0.85 -17.53 31.84
CA LYS A 4 0.72 -17.41 30.39
C LYS A 4 0.44 -15.96 29.97
N CYS A 5 1.12 -15.52 28.91
CA CYS A 5 0.87 -14.26 28.23
C CYS A 5 0.57 -14.54 26.75
N THR A 6 -0.50 -13.97 26.23
CA THR A 6 -0.83 -14.07 24.78
C THR A 6 -1.01 -12.68 24.22
N PHE A 7 -0.43 -12.42 23.07
CA PHE A 7 -0.56 -11.14 22.36
C PHE A 7 -0.65 -11.34 20.86
N ILE A 8 -1.13 -10.35 20.15
CA ILE A 8 -1.26 -10.35 18.69
C ILE A 8 -0.36 -9.26 18.14
N VAL A 9 0.35 -9.60 17.06
CA VAL A 9 1.21 -8.67 16.33
C VAL A 9 0.67 -8.52 14.92
N ASP A 10 0.50 -7.29 14.46
CA ASP A 10 0.23 -6.97 13.06
C ASP A 10 1.57 -6.73 12.36
N VAL A 11 1.89 -7.58 11.39
CA VAL A 11 3.13 -7.50 10.62
C VAL A 11 2.78 -7.15 9.17
N ARG A 12 3.33 -6.03 8.69
CA ARG A 12 3.14 -5.57 7.31
C ARG A 12 4.40 -5.81 6.52
N SER A 13 4.32 -6.74 5.58
CA SER A 13 5.43 -7.05 4.67
C SER A 13 5.61 -5.93 3.63
N ASN A 14 6.80 -5.87 3.09
CA ASN A 14 7.10 -5.15 1.85
C ASN A 14 7.19 -6.14 0.67
N GLU A 15 7.52 -5.65 -0.51
CA GLU A 15 7.61 -6.45 -1.74
C GLU A 15 8.85 -7.37 -1.81
N LEU A 16 9.73 -7.34 -0.82
CA LEU A 16 10.95 -8.14 -0.80
C LEU A 16 10.72 -9.57 -0.29
N TYR A 17 9.69 -9.76 0.53
CA TYR A 17 9.35 -11.04 1.14
C TYR A 17 7.86 -11.32 1.02
N SER A 18 7.50 -12.57 0.77
CA SER A 18 6.13 -13.03 0.99
C SER A 18 5.80 -13.05 2.49
N ASN A 19 4.52 -13.05 2.82
CA ASN A 19 4.08 -13.14 4.21
C ASN A 19 4.55 -14.43 4.89
N GLU A 20 4.58 -15.54 4.14
CA GLU A 20 5.04 -16.84 4.59
C GLU A 20 6.54 -16.83 4.90
N GLU A 21 7.36 -16.27 3.99
CA GLU A 21 8.80 -16.13 4.19
C GLU A 21 9.12 -15.26 5.40
N LEU A 22 8.42 -14.12 5.53
CA LEU A 22 8.59 -13.22 6.67
C LEU A 22 8.21 -13.89 7.99
N PHE A 23 7.12 -14.66 8.03
CA PHE A 23 6.73 -15.42 9.22
C PHE A 23 7.76 -16.51 9.56
N ALA A 24 8.29 -17.21 8.56
CA ALA A 24 9.35 -18.19 8.77
C ALA A 24 10.62 -17.55 9.35
N GLU A 25 10.94 -16.34 8.89
CA GLU A 25 12.08 -15.59 9.41
C GLU A 25 11.86 -15.14 10.86
N ILE A 26 10.69 -14.58 11.17
CA ILE A 26 10.31 -14.20 12.55
C ILE A 26 10.45 -15.38 13.51
N LYS A 27 9.97 -16.56 13.11
CA LYS A 27 10.05 -17.78 13.94
C LYS A 27 11.48 -18.18 14.32
N LYS A 28 12.48 -17.83 13.54
CA LYS A 28 13.89 -18.10 13.88
C LYS A 28 14.42 -17.23 15.02
N HIS A 29 13.79 -16.07 15.24
CA HIS A 29 14.27 -15.05 16.18
C HIS A 29 13.44 -14.95 17.47
N ILE A 30 12.42 -15.77 17.63
CA ILE A 30 11.59 -15.80 18.84
C ILE A 30 11.71 -17.13 19.56
N SER A 31 11.59 -17.12 20.88
CA SER A 31 11.62 -18.32 21.72
C SER A 31 10.20 -18.78 22.18
N CYS A 32 9.19 -17.97 21.90
CA CYS A 32 7.81 -18.29 22.24
C CYS A 32 7.09 -19.00 21.06
N GLU A 33 5.97 -19.64 21.38
CA GLU A 33 5.09 -20.20 20.37
C GLU A 33 4.45 -19.08 19.53
N ALA A 34 4.45 -19.23 18.21
CA ALA A 34 3.82 -18.30 17.29
C ALA A 34 3.00 -19.02 16.24
N GLN A 35 1.82 -18.47 15.96
CA GLN A 35 0.91 -18.95 14.92
C GLN A 35 0.45 -17.77 14.06
N ALA A 36 0.52 -17.93 12.74
CA ALA A 36 -0.04 -16.95 11.82
C ALA A 36 -1.55 -17.08 11.76
N ARG A 37 -2.26 -15.96 11.86
CA ARG A 37 -3.71 -15.91 11.67
C ARG A 37 -4.10 -15.94 10.20
N SER A 38 -3.30 -15.28 9.35
CA SER A 38 -3.56 -15.19 7.92
C SER A 38 -2.32 -14.66 7.20
N PHE A 39 -2.11 -15.10 5.96
CA PHE A 39 -1.14 -14.56 5.02
C PHE A 39 -1.78 -13.80 3.84
N ARG A 40 -3.08 -13.54 3.93
CA ARG A 40 -3.92 -13.05 2.83
C ARG A 40 -3.58 -11.65 2.33
N LEU A 41 -3.13 -10.77 3.22
CA LEU A 41 -2.90 -9.36 2.91
C LEU A 41 -1.44 -9.15 2.52
N ASN A 42 -1.19 -9.05 1.22
CA ASN A 42 0.15 -8.91 0.68
C ASN A 42 0.51 -7.45 0.41
N SER A 43 1.82 -7.17 0.31
CA SER A 43 2.28 -5.90 -0.25
C SER A 43 1.91 -5.80 -1.73
N SER A 44 1.68 -4.60 -2.21
CA SER A 44 1.41 -4.33 -3.62
C SER A 44 2.56 -3.56 -4.27
N ARG A 45 2.80 -3.82 -5.54
CA ARG A 45 3.89 -3.22 -6.30
C ARG A 45 3.48 -2.99 -7.75
N ILE A 46 4.05 -1.95 -8.35
CA ILE A 46 4.07 -1.72 -9.79
C ILE A 46 5.50 -1.33 -10.19
N ASP A 47 5.94 -1.75 -11.38
CA ASP A 47 7.24 -1.34 -11.90
C ASP A 47 7.22 0.15 -12.25
N GLU A 48 8.27 0.89 -11.88
CA GLU A 48 8.41 2.30 -12.23
C GLU A 48 8.43 2.53 -13.74
N LYS A 49 8.85 1.55 -14.53
CA LYS A 49 8.85 1.60 -16.00
C LYS A 49 7.47 1.35 -16.62
N HIS A 50 6.49 0.96 -15.82
CA HIS A 50 5.13 0.71 -16.32
C HIS A 50 4.58 1.98 -17.02
N PRO A 51 3.93 1.86 -18.20
CA PRO A 51 3.46 3.03 -18.96
C PRO A 51 2.60 3.99 -18.15
N PHE A 52 1.73 3.47 -17.29
CA PHE A 52 0.91 4.27 -16.38
C PHE A 52 1.78 5.14 -15.45
N VAL A 53 2.80 4.54 -14.80
CA VAL A 53 3.69 5.26 -13.88
C VAL A 53 4.49 6.30 -14.62
N GLN A 54 5.06 5.95 -15.78
CA GLN A 54 5.82 6.88 -16.60
C GLN A 54 4.97 8.07 -17.07
N LYS A 55 3.71 7.84 -17.42
CA LYS A 55 2.78 8.91 -17.79
C LYS A 55 2.44 9.80 -16.61
N ALA A 56 2.18 9.21 -15.44
CA ALA A 56 1.94 9.96 -14.21
C ALA A 56 3.13 10.86 -13.84
N VAL A 57 4.35 10.35 -13.96
CA VAL A 57 5.59 11.13 -13.73
C VAL A 57 5.70 12.30 -14.72
N LYS A 58 5.41 12.09 -16.00
CA LYS A 58 5.38 13.17 -17.00
C LYS A 58 4.34 14.25 -16.67
N LEU A 59 3.25 13.87 -16.03
CA LEU A 59 2.21 14.79 -15.52
C LEU A 59 2.55 15.38 -14.14
N GLY A 60 3.81 15.26 -13.71
CA GLY A 60 4.32 15.89 -12.48
C GLY A 60 3.99 15.12 -11.19
N ARG A 61 3.60 13.84 -11.27
CA ARG A 61 3.37 13.02 -10.08
C ARG A 61 4.68 12.36 -9.63
N VAL A 62 4.86 12.28 -8.33
CA VAL A 62 6.04 11.64 -7.72
C VAL A 62 5.60 10.32 -7.09
N PRO A 63 6.08 9.16 -7.59
CA PRO A 63 5.82 7.88 -6.97
C PRO A 63 6.44 7.81 -5.56
N PHE A 64 5.75 7.16 -4.64
CA PHE A 64 6.27 6.92 -3.30
C PHE A 64 5.70 5.63 -2.72
N GLY A 65 6.43 5.01 -1.80
CA GLY A 65 5.95 3.87 -1.01
C GLY A 65 5.09 4.34 0.16
N SER A 66 4.03 3.59 0.46
CA SER A 66 3.14 3.89 1.58
C SER A 66 3.00 2.67 2.50
N PRO A 67 3.13 2.82 3.83
CA PRO A 67 2.90 1.74 4.78
C PRO A 67 1.41 1.47 5.04
N THR A 68 0.51 2.23 4.41
CA THR A 68 -0.93 2.07 4.63
C THR A 68 -1.47 0.86 3.86
N LEU A 69 -2.22 0.03 4.56
CA LEU A 69 -2.95 -1.08 3.97
C LEU A 69 -4.17 -0.54 3.19
N SER A 70 -4.42 -1.10 2.02
CA SER A 70 -5.58 -0.81 1.18
C SER A 70 -6.08 -2.08 0.51
N ASP A 71 -7.15 -2.00 -0.27
CA ASP A 71 -7.70 -3.12 -1.04
C ASP A 71 -6.69 -3.74 -2.02
N GLN A 72 -5.63 -2.99 -2.38
CA GLN A 72 -4.50 -3.50 -3.15
C GLN A 72 -3.86 -4.75 -2.54
N ALA A 73 -3.92 -4.91 -1.21
CA ALA A 73 -3.40 -6.09 -0.52
C ALA A 73 -4.08 -7.40 -0.93
N LEU A 74 -5.23 -7.32 -1.59
CA LEU A 74 -5.99 -8.45 -2.13
C LEU A 74 -5.84 -8.61 -3.65
N MET A 75 -5.08 -7.71 -4.30
CA MET A 75 -4.87 -7.74 -5.74
C MET A 75 -3.58 -8.51 -6.05
N SER A 76 -3.69 -9.56 -6.86
CA SER A 76 -2.54 -10.38 -7.30
C SER A 76 -1.84 -9.84 -8.55
N PHE A 77 -2.25 -8.69 -9.05
CA PHE A 77 -1.71 -8.04 -10.23
C PHE A 77 -1.00 -6.73 -9.86
N PRO A 78 -0.07 -6.23 -10.71
CA PRO A 78 0.56 -4.94 -10.49
C PRO A 78 -0.46 -3.83 -10.35
N SER A 79 -0.36 -3.03 -9.31
CA SER A 79 -1.33 -1.98 -9.02
C SER A 79 -0.68 -0.76 -8.38
N VAL A 80 -1.30 0.40 -8.59
CA VAL A 80 -0.88 1.67 -8.01
C VAL A 80 -2.09 2.36 -7.39
N LYS A 81 -1.86 3.02 -6.27
CA LYS A 81 -2.86 3.86 -5.62
C LYS A 81 -2.63 5.31 -6.04
N ILE A 82 -3.68 5.95 -6.51
CA ILE A 82 -3.68 7.38 -6.84
C ILE A 82 -5.00 7.99 -6.38
N GLY A 83 -4.96 9.20 -5.87
CA GLY A 83 -6.15 9.89 -5.39
C GLY A 83 -5.93 11.40 -5.29
N PRO A 84 -7.00 12.19 -5.18
CA PRO A 84 -6.92 13.62 -4.90
C PRO A 84 -6.47 13.88 -3.47
N GLY A 85 -6.01 15.10 -3.21
CA GLY A 85 -5.62 15.55 -1.88
C GLY A 85 -4.20 15.15 -1.47
N ARG A 86 -3.94 15.24 -0.18
CA ARG A 86 -2.61 14.99 0.41
C ARG A 86 -2.70 13.87 1.45
N SER A 87 -1.86 12.86 1.33
CA SER A 87 -1.79 11.75 2.30
C SER A 87 -1.52 12.20 3.73
N SER A 88 -0.86 13.35 3.93
CA SER A 88 -0.59 13.90 5.26
C SER A 88 -1.83 14.36 6.02
N ARG A 89 -2.96 14.51 5.34
CA ARG A 89 -4.26 14.87 5.97
C ARG A 89 -5.09 13.65 6.34
N SER A 90 -4.73 12.48 5.82
CA SER A 90 -5.45 11.23 6.08
C SER A 90 -5.21 10.74 7.49
N HIS A 91 -6.24 10.16 8.11
CA HIS A 91 -6.20 9.66 9.49
C HIS A 91 -5.92 10.73 10.56
N THR A 92 -6.28 11.98 10.31
CA THR A 92 -6.24 13.08 11.28
C THR A 92 -7.63 13.37 11.83
N ALA A 93 -7.71 14.01 13.00
CA ALA A 93 -8.99 14.36 13.62
C ALA A 93 -9.86 15.29 12.76
N GLU A 94 -9.22 16.11 11.93
CA GLU A 94 -9.87 17.03 10.99
C GLU A 94 -9.48 16.65 9.54
N GLU A 95 -9.67 15.39 9.17
CA GLU A 95 -9.42 14.93 7.81
C GLU A 95 -10.33 15.68 6.81
N TYR A 96 -9.75 16.26 5.79
CA TYR A 96 -10.47 17.01 4.78
C TYR A 96 -9.83 16.93 3.40
N ILE A 97 -10.62 17.23 2.38
CA ILE A 97 -10.19 17.43 1.01
C ILE A 97 -10.81 18.73 0.50
N MET A 98 -10.08 19.46 -0.33
CA MET A 98 -10.61 20.66 -0.96
C MET A 98 -11.35 20.30 -2.26
N LEU A 99 -12.48 20.97 -2.54
CA LEU A 99 -13.24 20.76 -3.79
C LEU A 99 -12.37 20.92 -5.02
N LYS A 100 -11.50 21.93 -5.02
CA LYS A 100 -10.55 22.17 -6.12
C LYS A 100 -9.62 20.97 -6.36
N GLU A 101 -9.18 20.27 -5.31
CA GLU A 101 -8.33 19.09 -5.45
C GLU A 101 -9.07 17.93 -6.14
N ILE A 102 -10.39 17.83 -5.94
CA ILE A 102 -11.23 16.85 -6.63
C ILE A 102 -11.37 17.22 -8.12
N GLU A 103 -11.64 18.48 -8.43
CA GLU A 103 -11.75 18.98 -9.81
C GLU A 103 -10.44 18.78 -10.58
N GLU A 104 -9.30 19.14 -9.98
CA GLU A 104 -7.98 18.92 -10.57
C GLU A 104 -7.68 17.44 -10.78
N ALA A 105 -8.12 16.56 -9.90
CA ALA A 105 -7.92 15.12 -10.04
C ALA A 105 -8.74 14.54 -11.21
N ILE A 106 -9.93 15.04 -11.46
CA ILE A 106 -10.74 14.63 -12.64
C ILE A 106 -9.96 14.94 -13.92
N GLY A 107 -9.45 16.16 -14.06
CA GLY A 107 -8.62 16.56 -15.19
C GLY A 107 -7.39 15.68 -15.34
N LEU A 108 -6.67 15.45 -14.24
CA LEU A 108 -5.50 14.57 -14.22
C LEU A 108 -5.84 13.14 -14.69
N TYR A 109 -6.96 12.57 -14.23
CA TYR A 109 -7.33 11.21 -14.62
C TYR A 109 -7.69 11.13 -16.11
N LEU A 110 -8.35 12.13 -16.66
CA LEU A 110 -8.61 12.20 -18.10
C LEU A 110 -7.29 12.20 -18.89
N GLU A 111 -6.35 13.06 -18.53
CA GLU A 111 -5.05 13.12 -19.20
C GLU A 111 -4.24 11.83 -18.99
N LEU A 112 -4.29 11.24 -17.81
CA LEU A 112 -3.53 10.04 -17.46
C LEU A 112 -4.00 8.81 -18.23
N LEU A 113 -5.31 8.68 -18.45
CA LEU A 113 -5.91 7.52 -19.11
C LEU A 113 -6.06 7.68 -20.61
N ASP A 114 -6.10 8.92 -21.12
CA ASP A 114 -6.23 9.20 -22.55
C ASP A 114 -5.05 8.62 -23.34
N GLY A 115 -5.32 7.76 -24.33
CA GLY A 115 -4.31 7.12 -25.17
C GLY A 115 -3.31 6.24 -24.41
N LEU A 116 -3.60 5.82 -23.19
CA LEU A 116 -2.74 4.91 -22.44
C LEU A 116 -2.89 3.48 -23.00
N LEU A 117 -1.79 2.96 -23.55
CA LEU A 117 -1.68 1.57 -23.96
C LEU A 117 -0.95 0.79 -22.87
N ILE A 118 -1.57 -0.24 -22.34
CA ILE A 118 -1.05 -1.10 -21.28
C ILE A 118 -0.78 -2.50 -21.85
#